data_90401b43008fa1d0e8fef7bf6f70af5f
#
_entry.id   90401b43008fa1d0e8fef7bf6f70af5f
#
_cell.length_a   1.000
_cell.length_b   1.000
_cell.length_c   1.000
_cell.angle_alpha   90.00
_cell.angle_beta   90.00
_cell.angle_gamma   90.00
#
_symmetry.space_group_name_H-M   'P 1'
#
loop_
_entity.id
_entity.type
_entity.pdbx_description
1 polymer ?
#
loop_
_entity_poly.entity_id
_entity_poly.type
_entity_poly.pdbx_seq_one_letter_code
_entity_poly.pdbx_strand_id
1 'polypeptide(L)'
;MTHPVIHRVTTLDLSVVRRPWLFAEQRRAEIDAHFATRQREKPKLWNGRVLIGRTPIFAGGQLSASYFEADFASFLAWRDWGFPDKDVFNGFGMGALRANDGAFALGVMGEHTANAGRIYFPSGTPDLDDIRGDALDIEGSVARELEEETGLTPADYQADAHWHCVHTGPSVAMIKILRVDMTGAALRARIKANLARQDHPELAGVHLVRARADLTASMPRFVTAFIEAQLPA
;
A
#
# COMPACT_ATOMS: atom_id res chain seq x y z
N MET A 1 -18.20 -11.77 -0.28
CA MET A 1 -17.07 -10.84 0.00
C MET A 1 -16.61 -11.09 1.42
N THR A 2 -15.34 -11.45 1.61
CA THR A 2 -14.76 -11.67 2.95
C THR A 2 -14.73 -10.36 3.72
N HIS A 3 -15.14 -10.40 5.00
CA HIS A 3 -15.00 -9.24 5.89
C HIS A 3 -13.52 -8.99 6.16
N PRO A 4 -13.06 -7.71 6.22
CA PRO A 4 -11.71 -7.38 6.63
C PRO A 4 -11.43 -7.92 8.03
N VAL A 5 -10.27 -8.58 8.20
CA VAL A 5 -9.77 -9.01 9.51
C VAL A 5 -8.53 -8.17 9.83
N ILE A 6 -8.50 -7.57 11.01
CA ILE A 6 -7.38 -6.74 11.46
C ILE A 6 -6.56 -7.52 12.48
N HIS A 7 -5.31 -7.81 12.13
CA HIS A 7 -4.32 -8.39 13.04
C HIS A 7 -3.38 -7.29 13.54
N ARG A 8 -3.24 -7.16 14.84
CA ARG A 8 -2.26 -6.26 15.45
C ARG A 8 -0.99 -7.04 15.75
N VAL A 9 0.12 -6.66 15.12
CA VAL A 9 1.41 -7.34 15.27
C VAL A 9 2.52 -6.36 15.63
N THR A 10 3.55 -6.84 16.29
CA THR A 10 4.75 -6.06 16.61
C THR A 10 5.89 -6.31 15.64
N THR A 11 5.86 -7.46 14.95
CA THR A 11 6.95 -7.92 14.10
C THR A 11 6.42 -8.34 12.72
N LEU A 12 7.13 -7.92 11.69
CA LEU A 12 7.00 -8.41 10.32
C LEU A 12 8.24 -9.28 10.03
N ASP A 13 8.03 -10.57 9.83
CA ASP A 13 9.06 -11.54 9.45
C ASP A 13 8.81 -11.95 8.00
N LEU A 14 9.36 -11.16 7.09
CA LEU A 14 9.08 -11.23 5.66
C LEU A 14 10.37 -11.60 4.92
N SER A 15 10.49 -12.87 4.52
CA SER A 15 11.63 -13.36 3.76
C SER A 15 11.43 -13.21 2.25
N VAL A 16 12.52 -12.99 1.51
CA VAL A 16 12.51 -13.00 0.04
C VAL A 16 13.15 -14.29 -0.46
N VAL A 17 12.42 -15.02 -1.29
CA VAL A 17 12.86 -16.31 -1.83
C VAL A 17 12.84 -16.30 -3.35
N ARG A 18 13.78 -16.99 -3.97
CA ARG A 18 13.77 -17.22 -5.42
C ARG A 18 12.86 -18.39 -5.76
N ARG A 19 11.82 -18.12 -6.52
CA ARG A 19 10.93 -19.17 -7.03
C ARG A 19 10.22 -18.72 -8.31
N PRO A 20 9.88 -19.66 -9.21
CA PRO A 20 9.00 -19.37 -10.33
C PRO A 20 7.56 -19.12 -9.85
N TRP A 21 6.82 -18.29 -10.58
CA TRP A 21 5.38 -18.18 -10.43
C TRP A 21 4.69 -18.95 -11.54
N LEU A 22 4.25 -20.17 -11.24
CA LEU A 22 3.67 -21.07 -12.23
C LEU A 22 2.48 -20.45 -12.97
N PHE A 23 1.65 -19.66 -12.29
CA PHE A 23 0.58 -18.89 -12.93
C PHE A 23 1.12 -18.00 -14.07
N ALA A 24 2.22 -17.27 -13.82
CA ALA A 24 2.81 -16.38 -14.80
C ALA A 24 3.46 -17.14 -15.96
N GLU A 25 4.14 -18.26 -15.67
CA GLU A 25 4.78 -19.09 -16.69
C GLU A 25 3.76 -19.75 -17.63
N GLN A 26 2.73 -20.36 -17.05
CA GLN A 26 1.69 -21.09 -17.78
C GLN A 26 0.80 -20.20 -18.63
N ARG A 27 0.65 -18.93 -18.25
CA ARG A 27 -0.24 -17.98 -18.92
C ARG A 27 0.48 -16.80 -19.57
N ARG A 28 1.78 -16.93 -19.87
CA ARG A 28 2.63 -15.85 -20.38
C ARG A 28 2.01 -15.12 -21.56
N ALA A 29 1.59 -15.83 -22.60
CA ALA A 29 1.03 -15.22 -23.81
C ALA A 29 -0.25 -14.42 -23.53
N GLU A 30 -1.11 -14.89 -22.62
CA GLU A 30 -2.33 -14.18 -22.23
C GLU A 30 -2.02 -12.94 -21.41
N ILE A 31 -1.03 -13.04 -20.50
CA ILE A 31 -0.55 -11.92 -19.68
C ILE A 31 0.04 -10.83 -20.56
N ASP A 32 0.88 -11.18 -21.53
CA ASP A 32 1.49 -10.20 -22.42
C ASP A 32 0.43 -9.49 -23.28
N ALA A 33 -0.56 -10.21 -23.78
CA ALA A 33 -1.67 -9.63 -24.54
C ALA A 33 -2.54 -8.71 -23.66
N HIS A 34 -2.81 -9.11 -22.40
CA HIS A 34 -3.52 -8.29 -21.44
C HIS A 34 -2.76 -7.01 -21.13
N PHE A 35 -1.46 -7.13 -20.83
CA PHE A 35 -0.61 -5.97 -20.52
C PHE A 35 -0.53 -5.01 -21.70
N ALA A 36 -0.37 -5.49 -22.94
CA ALA A 36 -0.38 -4.66 -24.14
C ALA A 36 -1.70 -3.90 -24.30
N THR A 37 -2.82 -4.49 -23.90
CA THR A 37 -4.13 -3.81 -23.90
C THR A 37 -4.16 -2.71 -22.85
N ARG A 38 -3.71 -2.98 -21.63
CA ARG A 38 -3.64 -1.99 -20.54
C ARG A 38 -2.70 -0.83 -20.87
N GLN A 39 -1.56 -1.10 -21.55
CA GLN A 39 -0.63 -0.05 -22.01
C GLN A 39 -1.25 0.87 -23.06
N ARG A 40 -2.14 0.36 -23.95
CA ARG A 40 -2.86 1.23 -24.91
C ARG A 40 -3.79 2.21 -24.19
N GLU A 41 -4.42 1.78 -23.07
CA GLU A 41 -5.26 2.64 -22.24
C GLU A 41 -4.45 3.61 -21.39
N LYS A 42 -3.28 3.16 -20.91
CA LYS A 42 -2.35 3.94 -20.06
C LYS A 42 -0.92 3.81 -20.59
N PRO A 43 -0.49 4.66 -21.56
CA PRO A 43 0.80 4.53 -22.22
C PRO A 43 2.03 4.63 -21.31
N LYS A 44 1.90 5.26 -20.14
CA LYS A 44 2.98 5.35 -19.14
C LYS A 44 3.12 4.11 -18.26
N LEU A 45 2.24 3.10 -18.43
CA LEU A 45 2.31 1.87 -17.65
C LEU A 45 3.59 1.10 -17.99
N TRP A 46 4.44 0.86 -17.00
CA TRP A 46 5.72 0.19 -17.14
C TRP A 46 5.70 -1.21 -16.53
N ASN A 47 6.35 -2.18 -17.18
CA ASN A 47 6.46 -3.55 -16.68
C ASN A 47 7.72 -3.71 -15.81
N GLY A 48 7.69 -3.12 -14.61
CA GLY A 48 8.74 -3.28 -13.61
C GLY A 48 8.72 -4.62 -12.89
N ARG A 49 9.58 -4.74 -11.89
CA ARG A 49 9.63 -5.91 -10.99
C ARG A 49 8.94 -5.54 -9.69
N VAL A 50 8.13 -6.48 -9.18
CA VAL A 50 7.40 -6.35 -7.92
C VAL A 50 7.59 -7.59 -7.07
N LEU A 51 7.33 -7.49 -5.77
CA LEU A 51 7.39 -8.61 -4.84
C LEU A 51 5.98 -9.03 -4.44
N ILE A 52 5.67 -10.31 -4.65
CA ILE A 52 4.38 -10.92 -4.34
C ILE A 52 4.53 -11.82 -3.11
N GLY A 53 3.65 -11.65 -2.13
CA GLY A 53 3.64 -12.44 -0.91
C GLY A 53 2.99 -13.81 -1.10
N ARG A 54 3.40 -14.75 -0.25
CA ARG A 54 2.84 -16.10 -0.18
C ARG A 54 2.62 -16.52 1.26
N THR A 55 1.47 -17.17 1.51
CA THR A 55 1.15 -17.83 2.78
C THR A 55 1.35 -16.93 4.01
N PRO A 56 0.53 -15.87 4.19
CA PRO A 56 0.63 -15.02 5.37
C PRO A 56 0.19 -15.81 6.61
N ILE A 57 1.05 -15.84 7.63
CA ILE A 57 0.80 -16.50 8.91
C ILE A 57 0.81 -15.45 10.01
N PHE A 58 -0.29 -15.35 10.75
CA PHE A 58 -0.43 -14.47 11.91
C PHE A 58 -0.40 -15.29 13.19
N ALA A 59 0.69 -15.20 13.95
CA ALA A 59 0.86 -15.94 15.21
C ALA A 59 1.75 -15.16 16.17
N GLY A 60 1.48 -15.25 17.49
CA GLY A 60 2.34 -14.70 18.53
C GLY A 60 2.64 -13.19 18.41
N GLY A 61 1.75 -12.38 17.82
CA GLY A 61 2.01 -10.96 17.57
C GLY A 61 2.95 -10.68 16.39
N GLN A 62 3.13 -11.65 15.51
CA GLN A 62 3.98 -11.58 14.32
C GLN A 62 3.17 -11.90 13.05
N LEU A 63 3.53 -11.25 11.94
CA LEU A 63 3.20 -11.66 10.59
C LEU A 63 4.44 -12.30 9.96
N SER A 64 4.35 -13.58 9.58
CA SER A 64 5.38 -14.27 8.81
C SER A 64 4.88 -14.55 7.41
N ALA A 65 5.69 -14.26 6.38
CA ALA A 65 5.39 -14.57 4.99
C ALA A 65 6.67 -14.67 4.16
N SER A 66 6.61 -15.39 3.03
CA SER A 66 7.66 -15.33 2.02
C SER A 66 7.21 -14.52 0.82
N TYR A 67 8.13 -13.75 0.26
CA TYR A 67 7.91 -12.95 -0.95
C TYR A 67 8.80 -13.46 -2.07
N PHE A 68 8.36 -13.30 -3.29
CA PHE A 68 9.14 -13.63 -4.48
C PHE A 68 8.93 -12.58 -5.57
N GLU A 69 9.90 -12.51 -6.46
CA GLU A 69 9.91 -11.56 -7.56
C GLU A 69 8.97 -11.99 -8.68
N ALA A 70 8.17 -11.04 -9.19
CA ALA A 70 7.33 -11.18 -10.37
C ALA A 70 7.43 -9.93 -11.26
N ASP A 71 7.07 -10.04 -12.52
CA ASP A 71 6.87 -8.86 -13.37
C ASP A 71 5.50 -8.22 -13.10
N PHE A 72 5.43 -6.89 -13.24
CA PHE A 72 4.20 -6.13 -12.97
C PHE A 72 3.04 -6.55 -13.88
N ALA A 73 3.34 -6.97 -15.13
CA ALA A 73 2.30 -7.48 -16.05
C ALA A 73 1.62 -8.72 -15.49
N SER A 74 2.36 -9.64 -14.89
CA SER A 74 1.80 -10.84 -14.25
C SER A 74 0.97 -10.51 -13.04
N PHE A 75 1.45 -9.58 -12.18
CA PHE A 75 0.71 -9.08 -11.03
C PHE A 75 -0.60 -8.40 -11.45
N LEU A 76 -0.54 -7.54 -12.47
CA LEU A 76 -1.69 -6.82 -13.01
C LEU A 76 -2.75 -7.80 -13.56
N ALA A 77 -2.33 -8.77 -14.36
CA ALA A 77 -3.20 -9.79 -14.91
C ALA A 77 -3.86 -10.65 -13.81
N TRP A 78 -3.07 -11.10 -12.81
CA TRP A 78 -3.58 -11.84 -11.67
C TRP A 78 -4.67 -11.06 -10.91
N ARG A 79 -4.45 -9.76 -10.70
CA ARG A 79 -5.43 -8.86 -10.06
C ARG A 79 -6.69 -8.68 -10.92
N ASP A 80 -6.50 -8.31 -12.18
CA ASP A 80 -7.60 -7.96 -13.10
C ASP A 80 -8.45 -9.19 -13.47
N TRP A 81 -7.89 -10.40 -13.38
CA TRP A 81 -8.60 -11.67 -13.61
C TRP A 81 -9.23 -12.25 -12.33
N GLY A 82 -9.34 -11.47 -11.27
CA GLY A 82 -10.03 -11.86 -10.04
C GLY A 82 -9.24 -12.80 -9.16
N PHE A 83 -7.89 -12.70 -9.18
CA PHE A 83 -6.99 -13.42 -8.28
C PHE A 83 -7.10 -14.96 -8.44
N PRO A 84 -6.80 -15.50 -9.63
CA PRO A 84 -6.98 -16.93 -9.90
C PRO A 84 -6.04 -17.85 -9.09
N ASP A 85 -4.80 -17.44 -8.85
CA ASP A 85 -3.89 -18.12 -7.92
C ASP A 85 -4.18 -17.65 -6.49
N LYS A 86 -4.64 -18.59 -5.63
CA LYS A 86 -5.03 -18.32 -4.24
C LYS A 86 -3.88 -18.53 -3.24
N ASP A 87 -2.74 -19.06 -3.70
CA ASP A 87 -1.57 -19.31 -2.87
C ASP A 87 -0.72 -18.03 -2.66
N VAL A 88 -1.02 -16.99 -3.42
CA VAL A 88 -0.31 -15.70 -3.36
C VAL A 88 -1.23 -14.58 -2.88
N PHE A 89 -0.62 -13.55 -2.31
CA PHE A 89 -1.33 -12.36 -1.87
C PHE A 89 -0.56 -11.08 -2.22
N ASN A 90 -1.27 -9.98 -2.37
CA ASN A 90 -0.69 -8.64 -2.47
C ASN A 90 -0.48 -8.10 -1.06
N GLY A 91 0.77 -8.11 -0.58
CA GLY A 91 1.15 -7.56 0.73
C GLY A 91 1.99 -6.30 0.53
N PHE A 92 1.56 -5.19 1.15
CA PHE A 92 2.19 -3.89 1.00
C PHE A 92 2.10 -3.07 2.27
N GLY A 93 3.06 -2.14 2.44
CA GLY A 93 3.12 -1.22 3.57
C GLY A 93 2.34 0.07 3.33
N MET A 94 1.81 0.66 4.39
CA MET A 94 1.14 1.97 4.35
C MET A 94 1.50 2.82 5.57
N GLY A 95 1.81 4.10 5.37
CA GLY A 95 2.04 5.08 6.42
C GLY A 95 0.77 5.86 6.77
N ALA A 96 0.07 5.49 7.86
CA ALA A 96 -1.12 6.19 8.32
C ALA A 96 -0.75 7.44 9.12
N LEU A 97 -0.59 8.57 8.45
CA LEU A 97 -0.32 9.86 9.08
C LEU A 97 -1.49 10.27 9.96
N ARG A 98 -1.23 10.43 11.26
CA ARG A 98 -2.20 10.86 12.26
C ARG A 98 -1.77 12.16 12.93
N ALA A 99 -2.53 13.21 12.71
CA ALA A 99 -2.33 14.52 13.28
C ALA A 99 -2.60 14.56 14.80
N ASN A 100 -2.09 15.57 15.50
CA ASN A 100 -2.30 15.73 16.96
C ASN A 100 -3.76 16.06 17.34
N ASP A 101 -4.56 16.55 16.40
CA ASP A 101 -6.01 16.73 16.54
C ASP A 101 -6.82 15.44 16.21
N GLY A 102 -6.11 14.32 16.00
CA GLY A 102 -6.72 13.01 15.74
C GLY A 102 -7.08 12.73 14.28
N ALA A 103 -6.98 13.71 13.39
CA ALA A 103 -7.28 13.52 11.97
C ALA A 103 -6.27 12.58 11.30
N PHE A 104 -6.75 11.68 10.44
CA PHE A 104 -5.92 10.96 9.49
C PHE A 104 -5.79 11.75 8.18
N ALA A 105 -4.59 11.80 7.61
CA ALA A 105 -4.33 12.38 6.30
C ALA A 105 -4.09 11.27 5.26
N LEU A 106 -4.90 11.25 4.20
CA LEU A 106 -4.85 10.30 3.11
C LEU A 106 -4.53 11.01 1.79
N GLY A 107 -3.79 10.35 0.92
CA GLY A 107 -3.55 10.82 -0.44
C GLY A 107 -4.77 10.59 -1.33
N VAL A 108 -5.06 11.55 -2.21
CA VAL A 108 -6.00 11.41 -3.33
C VAL A 108 -5.17 11.15 -4.56
N MET A 109 -5.28 9.96 -5.17
CA MET A 109 -4.46 9.55 -6.31
C MET A 109 -4.76 10.36 -7.56
N GLY A 110 -3.70 10.80 -8.25
CA GLY A 110 -3.80 11.55 -9.50
C GLY A 110 -4.39 10.73 -10.65
N GLU A 111 -5.02 11.39 -11.62
CA GLU A 111 -5.71 10.76 -12.76
C GLU A 111 -4.76 9.92 -13.64
N HIS A 112 -3.47 10.26 -13.66
CA HIS A 112 -2.46 9.56 -14.45
C HIS A 112 -1.96 8.25 -13.82
N THR A 113 -2.28 8.00 -12.54
CA THR A 113 -1.84 6.80 -11.80
C THR A 113 -2.71 5.58 -12.10
N ALA A 114 -2.21 4.39 -11.72
CA ALA A 114 -2.96 3.14 -11.85
C ALA A 114 -4.25 3.14 -11.01
N ASN A 115 -4.26 3.89 -9.90
CA ASN A 115 -5.34 3.96 -8.92
C ASN A 115 -6.08 5.32 -8.92
N ALA A 116 -6.20 5.95 -10.07
CA ALA A 116 -6.81 7.28 -10.25
C ALA A 116 -8.07 7.50 -9.40
N GLY A 117 -8.12 8.60 -8.66
CA GLY A 117 -9.24 9.00 -7.81
C GLY A 117 -9.46 8.17 -6.55
N ARG A 118 -8.65 7.14 -6.29
CA ARG A 118 -8.68 6.39 -5.03
C ARG A 118 -8.08 7.23 -3.90
N ILE A 119 -8.57 7.00 -2.67
CA ILE A 119 -8.13 7.71 -1.47
C ILE A 119 -7.61 6.68 -0.47
N TYR A 120 -6.31 6.73 -0.18
CA TYR A 120 -5.67 5.84 0.78
C TYR A 120 -4.40 6.46 1.36
N PHE A 121 -3.80 5.81 2.35
CA PHE A 121 -2.54 6.26 2.95
C PHE A 121 -1.38 6.07 1.98
N PRO A 122 -0.33 6.90 2.03
CA PRO A 122 0.89 6.73 1.25
C PRO A 122 1.38 5.29 1.26
N SER A 123 1.62 4.72 0.07
CA SER A 123 1.99 3.31 -0.06
C SER A 123 2.46 2.96 -1.47
N GLY A 124 3.43 2.05 -1.55
CA GLY A 124 3.88 1.42 -2.80
C GLY A 124 3.71 -0.10 -2.79
N THR A 125 3.69 -0.69 -3.97
CA THR A 125 3.87 -2.14 -4.11
C THR A 125 5.34 -2.46 -3.89
N PRO A 126 5.69 -3.37 -2.96
CA PRO A 126 7.09 -3.70 -2.70
C PRO A 126 7.83 -4.14 -3.98
N ASP A 127 9.04 -3.68 -4.14
CA ASP A 127 9.91 -3.98 -5.27
C ASP A 127 11.32 -4.42 -4.83
N LEU A 128 12.26 -4.47 -5.77
CA LEU A 128 13.62 -4.95 -5.49
C LEU A 128 14.43 -4.00 -4.60
N ASP A 129 14.08 -2.71 -4.60
CA ASP A 129 14.76 -1.70 -3.77
C ASP A 129 14.36 -1.81 -2.29
N ASP A 130 13.31 -2.57 -1.99
CA ASP A 130 12.87 -2.86 -0.62
C ASP A 130 13.53 -4.11 -0.01
N ILE A 131 14.46 -4.78 -0.75
CA ILE A 131 15.16 -5.97 -0.26
C ILE A 131 16.40 -5.57 0.55
N ARG A 132 16.53 -6.14 1.76
CA ARG A 132 17.70 -6.01 2.63
C ARG A 132 18.23 -7.39 3.00
N GLY A 133 19.28 -7.83 2.34
CA GLY A 133 19.76 -9.22 2.46
C GLY A 133 18.77 -10.22 1.87
N ASP A 134 18.15 -11.05 2.70
CA ASP A 134 17.10 -11.99 2.37
C ASP A 134 15.72 -11.60 2.95
N ALA A 135 15.61 -10.39 3.51
CA ALA A 135 14.39 -9.85 4.10
C ALA A 135 13.78 -8.75 3.24
N LEU A 136 12.45 -8.63 3.31
CA LEU A 136 11.69 -7.50 2.76
C LEU A 136 11.52 -6.43 3.85
N ASP A 137 12.04 -5.23 3.59
CA ASP A 137 12.00 -4.06 4.48
C ASP A 137 10.75 -3.20 4.18
N ILE A 138 9.61 -3.60 4.73
CA ILE A 138 8.35 -2.84 4.61
C ILE A 138 8.43 -1.50 5.36
N GLU A 139 9.21 -1.40 6.43
CA GLU A 139 9.33 -0.14 7.18
C GLU A 139 10.10 0.91 6.36
N GLY A 140 11.21 0.50 5.74
CA GLY A 140 11.94 1.35 4.80
C GLY A 140 11.13 1.73 3.57
N SER A 141 10.36 0.77 3.02
CA SER A 141 9.43 1.03 1.90
C SER A 141 8.40 2.10 2.26
N VAL A 142 7.74 1.98 3.42
CA VAL A 142 6.77 2.98 3.90
C VAL A 142 7.42 4.35 4.09
N ALA A 143 8.63 4.42 4.65
CA ALA A 143 9.33 5.70 4.84
C ALA A 143 9.65 6.37 3.50
N ARG A 144 10.13 5.61 2.52
CA ARG A 144 10.45 6.09 1.17
C ARG A 144 9.21 6.63 0.46
N GLU A 145 8.13 5.83 0.36
CA GLU A 145 6.87 6.23 -0.27
C GLU A 145 6.27 7.47 0.41
N LEU A 146 6.34 7.53 1.75
CA LEU A 146 5.84 8.68 2.50
C LEU A 146 6.61 9.95 2.14
N GLU A 147 7.94 9.88 2.05
CA GLU A 147 8.78 11.03 1.67
C GLU A 147 8.49 11.46 0.22
N GLU A 148 8.42 10.53 -0.72
CA GLU A 148 8.12 10.80 -2.13
C GLU A 148 6.74 11.45 -2.30
N GLU A 149 5.70 10.88 -1.69
CA GLU A 149 4.33 11.36 -1.86
C GLU A 149 4.00 12.61 -1.03
N THR A 150 4.62 12.79 0.14
CA THR A 150 4.22 13.84 1.09
C THR A 150 5.32 14.83 1.45
N GLY A 151 6.58 14.49 1.23
CA GLY A 151 7.74 15.26 1.67
C GLY A 151 8.00 15.17 3.19
N LEU A 152 7.41 14.19 3.88
CA LEU A 152 7.63 13.92 5.30
C LEU A 152 8.68 12.82 5.45
N THR A 153 9.69 13.10 6.28
CA THR A 153 10.78 12.16 6.58
C THR A 153 10.58 11.53 7.96
N PRO A 154 11.35 10.50 8.35
CA PRO A 154 11.32 9.92 9.69
C PRO A 154 11.54 10.92 10.85
N ALA A 155 12.15 12.09 10.58
CA ALA A 155 12.30 13.16 11.58
C ALA A 155 11.00 13.93 11.85
N ASP A 156 9.98 13.78 11.00
CA ASP A 156 8.73 14.56 11.07
C ASP A 156 7.62 13.82 11.83
N TYR A 157 7.80 12.55 12.15
CA TYR A 157 6.77 11.73 12.80
C TYR A 157 7.33 10.74 13.81
N GLN A 158 6.46 10.25 14.69
CA GLN A 158 6.74 9.15 15.59
C GLN A 158 5.91 7.93 15.16
N ALA A 159 6.58 6.82 14.84
CA ALA A 159 5.92 5.58 14.48
C ALA A 159 5.40 4.84 15.72
N ASP A 160 4.16 4.34 15.68
CA ASP A 160 3.62 3.46 16.72
C ASP A 160 4.37 2.11 16.73
N ALA A 161 4.43 1.45 17.89
CA ALA A 161 5.13 0.17 18.03
C ALA A 161 4.52 -0.97 17.20
N HIS A 162 3.22 -0.90 16.90
CA HIS A 162 2.48 -1.97 16.26
C HIS A 162 2.18 -1.67 14.79
N TRP A 163 2.08 -2.74 14.01
CA TRP A 163 1.47 -2.76 12.71
C TRP A 163 0.01 -3.22 12.82
N HIS A 164 -0.86 -2.65 12.02
CA HIS A 164 -2.23 -3.10 11.82
C HIS A 164 -2.33 -3.77 10.45
N CYS A 165 -2.26 -5.09 10.42
CA CYS A 165 -2.34 -5.85 9.17
C CYS A 165 -3.81 -6.12 8.84
N VAL A 166 -4.34 -5.42 7.84
CA VAL A 166 -5.73 -5.58 7.39
C VAL A 166 -5.76 -6.61 6.26
N HIS A 167 -6.25 -7.79 6.57
CA HIS A 167 -6.39 -8.90 5.63
C HIS A 167 -7.76 -8.85 4.95
N THR A 168 -7.77 -8.66 3.63
CA THR A 168 -8.99 -8.59 2.80
C THR A 168 -8.86 -9.48 1.57
N GLY A 169 -9.28 -10.75 1.69
CA GLY A 169 -9.16 -11.71 0.58
C GLY A 169 -7.70 -11.85 0.13
N PRO A 170 -7.35 -11.48 -1.11
CA PRO A 170 -5.99 -11.65 -1.64
C PRO A 170 -5.02 -10.52 -1.23
N SER A 171 -5.40 -9.62 -0.32
CA SER A 171 -4.56 -8.49 0.06
C SER A 171 -4.32 -8.41 1.57
N VAL A 172 -3.10 -8.07 1.95
CA VAL A 172 -2.71 -7.73 3.33
C VAL A 172 -2.08 -6.34 3.33
N ALA A 173 -2.82 -5.34 3.79
CA ALA A 173 -2.30 -4.00 3.99
C ALA A 173 -1.65 -3.92 5.38
N MET A 174 -0.33 -3.73 5.44
CA MET A 174 0.44 -3.55 6.68
C MET A 174 0.52 -2.06 7.01
N ILE A 175 -0.35 -1.60 7.90
CA ILE A 175 -0.55 -0.18 8.20
C ILE A 175 0.19 0.21 9.49
N LYS A 176 1.10 1.18 9.39
CA LYS A 176 1.81 1.78 10.52
C LYS A 176 1.23 3.15 10.83
N ILE A 177 0.80 3.40 12.07
CA ILE A 177 0.38 4.75 12.48
C ILE A 177 1.63 5.59 12.69
N LEU A 178 1.67 6.74 12.03
CA LEU A 178 2.75 7.71 12.07
C LEU A 178 2.18 9.02 12.65
N ARG A 179 2.53 9.32 13.91
CA ARG A 179 2.02 10.49 14.62
C ARG A 179 2.84 11.72 14.32
N VAL A 180 2.18 12.77 13.88
CA VAL A 180 2.82 14.08 13.60
C VAL A 180 2.34 15.12 14.61
N ASP A 181 3.28 15.97 15.08
CA ASP A 181 2.98 17.05 16.03
C ASP A 181 2.53 18.32 15.30
N MET A 182 1.43 18.18 14.55
CA MET A 182 0.72 19.29 13.91
C MET A 182 -0.76 18.92 13.73
N THR A 183 -1.62 19.92 13.56
CA THR A 183 -3.03 19.69 13.27
C THR A 183 -3.22 19.13 11.86
N GLY A 184 -4.32 18.42 11.60
CA GLY A 184 -4.63 17.89 10.27
C GLY A 184 -4.69 18.99 9.20
N ALA A 185 -5.14 20.20 9.54
CA ALA A 185 -5.13 21.34 8.62
C ALA A 185 -3.71 21.77 8.24
N ALA A 186 -2.79 21.87 9.22
CA ALA A 186 -1.39 22.20 9.00
C ALA A 186 -0.67 21.10 8.20
N LEU A 187 -0.91 19.83 8.55
CA LEU A 187 -0.38 18.67 7.83
C LEU A 187 -0.80 18.67 6.36
N ARG A 188 -2.10 18.87 6.10
CA ARG A 188 -2.61 18.98 4.72
C ARG A 188 -1.98 20.15 3.96
N ALA A 189 -1.80 21.30 4.60
CA ALA A 189 -1.16 22.46 3.96
C ALA A 189 0.30 22.18 3.60
N ARG A 190 1.06 21.52 4.51
CA ARG A 190 2.46 21.12 4.29
C ARG A 190 2.58 20.14 3.11
N ILE A 191 1.76 19.09 3.09
CA ILE A 191 1.77 18.12 1.99
C ILE A 191 1.42 18.81 0.67
N LYS A 192 0.37 19.63 0.62
CA LYS A 192 0.01 20.39 -0.59
C LYS A 192 1.14 21.28 -1.08
N ALA A 193 1.87 21.95 -0.17
CA ALA A 193 3.03 22.76 -0.54
C ALA A 193 4.17 21.91 -1.11
N ASN A 194 4.33 20.66 -0.66
CA ASN A 194 5.28 19.71 -1.25
C ASN A 194 4.84 19.29 -2.66
N LEU A 195 3.58 18.88 -2.84
CA LEU A 195 3.03 18.48 -4.13
C LEU A 195 3.15 19.60 -5.19
N ALA A 196 2.96 20.85 -4.79
CA ALA A 196 3.09 22.02 -5.69
C ALA A 196 4.51 22.25 -6.23
N ARG A 197 5.54 21.58 -5.67
CA ARG A 197 6.93 21.66 -6.12
C ARG A 197 7.34 20.48 -7.01
N GLN A 198 6.49 19.47 -7.14
CA GLN A 198 6.75 18.30 -7.96
C GLN A 198 6.22 18.51 -9.39
N ASP A 199 6.99 18.13 -10.39
CA ASP A 199 6.58 18.25 -11.79
C ASP A 199 5.41 17.29 -12.13
N HIS A 200 5.43 16.09 -11.54
CA HIS A 200 4.45 15.03 -11.78
C HIS A 200 4.04 14.34 -10.46
N PRO A 201 3.37 15.06 -9.53
CA PRO A 201 3.01 14.46 -8.24
C PRO A 201 2.03 13.30 -8.43
N GLU A 202 2.27 12.18 -7.75
CA GLU A 202 1.33 11.04 -7.78
C GLU A 202 0.01 11.38 -7.10
N LEU A 203 0.05 12.23 -6.09
CA LEU A 203 -1.14 12.70 -5.39
C LEU A 203 -1.72 13.97 -6.02
N ALA A 204 -3.01 13.96 -6.32
CA ALA A 204 -3.78 15.15 -6.71
C ALA A 204 -4.16 16.02 -5.50
N GLY A 205 -4.09 15.48 -4.28
CA GLY A 205 -4.45 16.21 -3.07
C GLY A 205 -4.45 15.37 -1.81
N VAL A 206 -4.96 15.95 -0.73
CA VAL A 206 -5.03 15.32 0.59
C VAL A 206 -6.45 15.38 1.14
N HIS A 207 -6.98 14.22 1.52
CA HIS A 207 -8.25 14.03 2.20
C HIS A 207 -8.00 13.83 3.71
N LEU A 208 -8.77 14.52 4.55
CA LEU A 208 -8.69 14.37 6.00
C LEU A 208 -9.89 13.59 6.51
N VAL A 209 -9.66 12.61 7.39
CA VAL A 209 -10.70 11.83 8.07
C VAL A 209 -10.60 12.08 9.57
N ARG A 210 -11.66 12.63 10.18
CA ARG A 210 -11.84 12.86 11.61
C ARG A 210 -12.95 12.03 12.22
N ALA A 211 -13.94 11.71 11.39
CA ALA A 211 -15.13 10.99 11.78
C ALA A 211 -15.57 10.01 10.67
N ARG A 212 -16.49 9.09 11.02
CA ARG A 212 -17.05 8.14 10.03
C ARG A 212 -17.71 8.82 8.85
N ALA A 213 -18.26 10.02 9.05
CA ALA A 213 -18.88 10.80 7.98
C ALA A 213 -17.89 11.26 6.88
N ASP A 214 -16.59 11.27 7.17
CA ASP A 214 -15.53 11.64 6.21
C ASP A 214 -15.10 10.46 5.33
N LEU A 215 -15.58 9.24 5.61
CA LEU A 215 -15.29 8.05 4.79
C LEU A 215 -16.07 8.12 3.47
N THR A 216 -15.41 7.73 2.38
CA THR A 216 -15.99 7.79 1.03
C THR A 216 -15.89 6.46 0.30
N ALA A 217 -16.69 6.26 -0.73
CA ALA A 217 -16.63 5.09 -1.61
C ALA A 217 -15.32 4.99 -2.43
N SER A 218 -14.57 6.08 -2.53
CA SER A 218 -13.24 6.08 -3.16
C SER A 218 -12.17 5.42 -2.31
N MET A 219 -12.43 5.18 -1.03
CA MET A 219 -11.52 4.50 -0.12
C MET A 219 -11.65 2.97 -0.26
N PRO A 220 -10.52 2.24 -0.41
CA PRO A 220 -10.53 0.78 -0.37
C PRO A 220 -11.04 0.26 0.99
N ARG A 221 -11.65 -0.93 1.00
CA ARG A 221 -12.23 -1.53 2.21
C ARG A 221 -11.22 -1.76 3.34
N PHE A 222 -9.96 -2.03 3.02
CA PHE A 222 -8.92 -2.17 4.04
C PHE A 222 -8.59 -0.83 4.72
N VAL A 223 -8.73 0.30 4.02
CA VAL A 223 -8.55 1.64 4.59
C VAL A 223 -9.72 1.99 5.49
N THR A 224 -10.96 1.83 5.00
CA THR A 224 -12.15 2.17 5.81
C THR A 224 -12.24 1.30 7.06
N ALA A 225 -11.98 -0.02 6.95
CA ALA A 225 -11.99 -0.91 8.10
C ALA A 225 -10.93 -0.54 9.15
N PHE A 226 -9.71 -0.19 8.70
CA PHE A 226 -8.67 0.29 9.60
C PHE A 226 -9.09 1.57 10.33
N ILE A 227 -9.55 2.58 9.58
CA ILE A 227 -9.94 3.87 10.17
C ILE A 227 -11.10 3.69 11.14
N GLU A 228 -12.14 2.93 10.78
CA GLU A 228 -13.28 2.63 11.66
C GLU A 228 -12.87 2.00 12.98
N ALA A 229 -11.84 1.14 12.96
CA ALA A 229 -11.29 0.53 14.17
C ALA A 229 -10.45 1.51 15.04
N GLN A 230 -10.03 2.65 14.48
CA GLN A 230 -9.24 3.68 15.17
C GLN A 230 -10.08 4.88 15.64
N LEU A 231 -11.28 5.05 15.12
CA LEU A 231 -12.19 6.12 15.52
C LEU A 231 -12.93 5.74 16.81
N PRO A 232 -13.24 6.71 17.68
CA PRO A 232 -14.09 6.46 18.84
C PRO A 232 -15.47 5.95 18.41
N ALA A 233 -16.05 5.14 19.29
CA ALA A 233 -17.39 4.57 19.09
C ALA A 233 -18.47 5.65 19.08
#